data_cbf23e3156731c60263751e7811d9ea1
#
_entry.id   cbf23e3156731c60263751e7811d9ea1
#
_cell.length_a   1.000
_cell.length_b   1.000
_cell.length_c   1.000
_cell.angle_alpha   90.00
_cell.angle_beta   90.00
_cell.angle_gamma   90.00
#
_symmetry.space_group_name_H-M   'P 1'
#
loop_
_entity.id
_entity.type
_entity.pdbx_description
1 polymer ?
#
loop_
_entity_poly.entity_id
_entity_poly.type
_entity_poly.pdbx_seq_one_letter_code
_entity_poly.pdbx_strand_id
1 'polypeptide(L)'
;MKLSINISNNANITYNEKTLDMNSPLVVRVEPNMKVLKYATTDTGKFNSTGTIGEKRKVTYEILLINYSSQNFTDVVVNDIISLSDEVDISEVTYVDKESMYKNSHIGGLPNIQFNVGTVAKESQLLIHYTLQFSKEVPVKTVIKSKTLVNYNENTNKVEDESIPIEVEEINLTIDYTSTKIEATKTAPINVLYGENFDFNLIFENIGPNVARGVSILDYLPENFVINSVKVVNSGVT
;
A
#
# COMPACT_ATOMS: atom_id res chain seq x y z
N MET A 1 12.09 15.00 0.86
CA MET A 1 12.89 16.16 0.40
C MET A 1 14.32 15.69 0.24
N LYS A 2 14.93 15.78 -0.95
CA LYS A 2 16.34 15.43 -1.13
C LYS A 2 17.15 16.67 -0.72
N LEU A 3 17.83 16.61 0.41
CA LEU A 3 18.82 17.62 0.74
C LEU A 3 20.05 17.36 -0.14
N SER A 4 20.26 18.16 -1.15
CA SER A 4 21.51 18.17 -1.91
C SER A 4 22.29 19.41 -1.48
N ILE A 5 23.42 19.22 -0.84
CA ILE A 5 24.37 20.28 -0.59
C ILE A 5 25.30 20.36 -1.79
N ASN A 6 25.28 21.46 -2.50
CA ASN A 6 26.23 21.73 -3.58
C ASN A 6 27.48 22.36 -2.97
N ILE A 7 28.57 21.64 -2.99
CA ILE A 7 29.89 22.19 -2.60
C ILE A 7 30.59 22.59 -3.91
N SER A 8 30.79 23.89 -4.12
CA SER A 8 31.63 24.39 -5.20
C SER A 8 33.06 24.51 -4.71
N ASN A 9 33.98 23.88 -5.41
CA ASN A 9 35.41 24.03 -5.17
C ASN A 9 36.02 24.76 -6.39
N ASN A 10 36.61 25.92 -6.15
CA ASN A 10 37.34 26.69 -7.15
C ASN A 10 38.83 26.52 -6.89
N ALA A 11 39.57 26.00 -7.84
CA ALA A 11 41.01 25.90 -7.78
C ALA A 11 41.63 26.85 -8.81
N ASN A 12 42.56 27.70 -8.39
CA ASN A 12 43.31 28.60 -9.23
C ASN A 12 44.77 28.12 -9.32
N ILE A 13 45.26 27.95 -10.51
CA ILE A 13 46.67 27.63 -10.75
C ILE A 13 47.35 28.86 -11.38
N THR A 14 48.34 29.44 -10.69
CA THR A 14 49.13 30.55 -11.22
C THR A 14 50.48 30.03 -11.64
N TYR A 15 50.83 30.21 -12.90
CA TYR A 15 52.12 29.85 -13.47
C TYR A 15 52.58 31.00 -14.42
N ASN A 16 53.79 31.55 -14.19
CA ASN A 16 54.35 32.64 -14.99
C ASN A 16 53.40 33.83 -15.19
N GLU A 17 52.87 34.36 -14.08
CA GLU A 17 51.93 35.50 -14.07
C GLU A 17 50.59 35.29 -14.80
N LYS A 18 50.31 34.06 -15.20
CA LYS A 18 49.04 33.68 -15.80
C LYS A 18 48.26 32.83 -14.77
N THR A 19 47.03 33.24 -14.48
CA THR A 19 46.12 32.49 -13.66
C THR A 19 45.17 31.70 -14.54
N LEU A 20 45.09 30.41 -14.31
CA LEU A 20 44.09 29.54 -14.92
C LEU A 20 43.00 29.23 -13.83
N ASP A 21 41.84 29.76 -14.06
CA ASP A 21 40.69 29.48 -13.22
C ASP A 21 40.07 28.13 -13.66
N MET A 22 40.17 27.14 -12.83
CA MET A 22 39.47 25.85 -13.03
C MET A 22 38.10 25.91 -12.35
N ASN A 23 37.14 26.46 -13.05
CA ASN A 23 35.75 26.43 -12.66
C ASN A 23 35.11 25.10 -13.07
N SER A 24 35.42 24.05 -12.34
CA SER A 24 34.66 22.81 -12.44
C SER A 24 33.80 22.68 -11.18
N PRO A 25 32.49 22.83 -11.27
CA PRO A 25 31.63 22.59 -10.13
C PRO A 25 31.68 21.09 -9.78
N LEU A 26 32.46 20.76 -8.76
CA LEU A 26 32.37 19.42 -8.17
C LEU A 26 31.08 19.40 -7.36
N VAL A 27 30.04 18.78 -7.91
CA VAL A 27 28.82 18.55 -7.17
C VAL A 27 29.03 17.30 -6.29
N VAL A 28 29.36 17.53 -5.02
CA VAL A 28 29.35 16.48 -4.03
C VAL A 28 27.91 16.30 -3.54
N ARG A 29 27.32 15.19 -3.88
CA ARG A 29 26.03 14.80 -3.33
C ARG A 29 26.27 14.20 -1.95
N VAL A 30 25.93 14.93 -0.91
CA VAL A 30 25.90 14.35 0.45
C VAL A 30 24.56 13.62 0.57
N GLU A 31 24.59 12.31 0.53
CA GLU A 31 23.41 11.53 0.87
C GLU A 31 23.25 11.50 2.41
N PRO A 32 22.02 11.54 2.92
CA PRO A 32 21.80 11.42 4.35
C PRO A 32 22.37 10.08 4.86
N ASN A 33 22.98 10.10 6.01
CA ASN A 33 23.57 8.91 6.63
C ASN A 33 22.52 7.81 6.92
N MET A 34 21.27 8.18 7.07
CA MET A 34 20.12 7.26 7.18
C MET A 34 19.24 7.37 5.93
N LYS A 35 18.91 6.23 5.36
CA LYS A 35 17.91 6.09 4.30
C LYS A 35 16.69 5.36 4.85
N VAL A 36 15.53 5.90 4.53
CA VAL A 36 14.25 5.28 4.89
C VAL A 36 13.50 4.94 3.62
N LEU A 37 13.08 3.69 3.51
CA LEU A 37 12.25 3.20 2.41
C LEU A 37 10.93 2.70 2.99
N LYS A 38 9.84 2.97 2.28
CA LYS A 38 8.52 2.49 2.66
C LYS A 38 7.84 1.79 1.50
N TYR A 39 7.16 0.70 1.81
CA TYR A 39 6.34 -0.04 0.88
C TYR A 39 5.00 -0.41 1.52
N ALA A 40 3.99 -0.55 0.69
CA ALA A 40 2.68 -1.06 1.06
C ALA A 40 2.39 -2.31 0.22
N THR A 41 2.06 -3.41 0.86
CA THR A 41 1.68 -4.67 0.20
C THR A 41 0.20 -4.94 0.43
N THR A 42 -0.53 -5.15 -0.64
CA THR A 42 -1.96 -5.48 -0.63
C THR A 42 -2.21 -6.77 -1.42
N ASP A 43 -3.47 -7.15 -1.58
CA ASP A 43 -3.86 -8.27 -2.46
C ASP A 43 -3.79 -7.92 -3.95
N THR A 44 -3.55 -6.65 -4.31
CA THR A 44 -3.38 -6.20 -5.70
C THR A 44 -1.93 -5.97 -6.08
N GLY A 45 -1.00 -5.87 -5.12
CA GLY A 45 0.42 -5.67 -5.41
C GLY A 45 1.22 -5.04 -4.28
N LYS A 46 2.46 -4.65 -4.60
CA LYS A 46 3.37 -3.92 -3.72
C LYS A 46 3.65 -2.53 -4.28
N PHE A 47 3.48 -1.50 -3.46
CA PHE A 47 3.50 -0.09 -3.87
C PHE A 47 4.45 0.72 -2.97
N ASN A 48 5.02 1.78 -3.52
CA ASN A 48 5.85 2.75 -2.79
C ASN A 48 5.35 4.20 -2.96
N SER A 49 4.26 4.41 -3.69
CA SER A 49 3.64 5.72 -3.88
C SER A 49 2.12 5.61 -3.99
N THR A 50 1.60 5.18 -5.11
CA THR A 50 0.15 5.01 -5.34
C THR A 50 -0.18 3.56 -5.64
N GLY A 51 -1.34 3.10 -5.20
CA GLY A 51 -1.79 1.74 -5.43
C GLY A 51 -3.23 1.51 -5.04
N THR A 52 -3.62 0.24 -5.02
CA THR A 52 -4.98 -0.17 -4.69
C THR A 52 -5.01 -1.22 -3.58
N ILE A 53 -6.09 -1.22 -2.82
CA ILE A 53 -6.44 -2.27 -1.86
C ILE A 53 -7.67 -2.98 -2.42
N GLY A 54 -7.53 -4.28 -2.65
CA GLY A 54 -8.59 -5.10 -3.21
C GLY A 54 -9.58 -5.63 -2.17
N GLU A 55 -10.22 -6.74 -2.50
CA GLU A 55 -11.30 -7.35 -1.71
C GLU A 55 -10.90 -7.75 -0.28
N LYS A 56 -9.63 -8.10 -0.07
CA LYS A 56 -9.15 -8.45 1.26
C LYS A 56 -9.16 -7.28 2.22
N ARG A 57 -9.26 -6.05 1.70
CA ARG A 57 -9.31 -4.82 2.50
C ARG A 57 -8.20 -4.74 3.53
N LYS A 58 -7.01 -5.17 3.13
CA LYS A 58 -5.85 -5.30 4.00
C LYS A 58 -4.63 -4.69 3.34
N VAL A 59 -3.84 -3.96 4.13
CA VAL A 59 -2.52 -3.47 3.72
C VAL A 59 -1.50 -3.81 4.77
N THR A 60 -0.34 -4.29 4.35
CA THR A 60 0.85 -4.43 5.19
C THR A 60 1.86 -3.38 4.75
N TYR A 61 2.22 -2.49 5.68
CA TYR A 61 3.29 -1.52 5.49
C TYR A 61 4.62 -2.09 5.95
N GLU A 62 5.65 -1.84 5.17
CA GLU A 62 7.04 -2.19 5.46
C GLU A 62 7.87 -0.91 5.45
N ILE A 63 8.53 -0.58 6.56
CA ILE A 63 9.41 0.57 6.70
C ILE A 63 10.82 0.05 6.97
N LEU A 64 11.72 0.28 6.03
CA LEU A 64 13.11 -0.15 6.11
C LEU A 64 14.00 1.04 6.43
N LEU A 65 14.65 0.99 7.59
CA LEU A 65 15.67 1.94 8.02
C LEU A 65 17.04 1.38 7.66
N ILE A 66 17.86 2.16 6.95
CA ILE A 66 19.21 1.76 6.54
C ILE A 66 20.20 2.81 7.07
N ASN A 67 21.07 2.41 7.98
CA ASN A 67 22.15 3.24 8.47
C ASN A 67 23.41 2.97 7.67
N TYR A 68 23.82 3.93 6.85
CA TYR A 68 25.07 3.86 6.07
C TYR A 68 26.26 4.47 6.78
N SER A 69 26.03 5.08 7.96
CA SER A 69 27.11 5.73 8.67
C SER A 69 27.96 4.76 9.49
N SER A 70 29.16 5.19 9.84
CA SER A 70 30.05 4.47 10.77
C SER A 70 29.66 4.66 12.25
N GLN A 71 28.55 5.38 12.53
CA GLN A 71 28.04 5.68 13.85
C GLN A 71 26.67 5.03 14.07
N ASN A 72 26.34 4.73 15.32
CA ASN A 72 24.99 4.34 15.68
C ASN A 72 24.08 5.57 15.69
N PHE A 73 22.84 5.41 15.21
CA PHE A 73 21.78 6.36 15.50
C PHE A 73 21.02 5.92 16.74
N THR A 74 20.81 6.86 17.65
CA THR A 74 20.08 6.63 18.91
C THR A 74 18.76 7.38 18.91
N ASP A 75 17.90 7.02 19.87
CA ASP A 75 16.60 7.62 20.04
C ASP A 75 15.75 7.66 18.77
N VAL A 76 15.90 6.62 17.95
CA VAL A 76 15.19 6.50 16.70
C VAL A 76 13.71 6.23 16.98
N VAL A 77 12.88 7.14 16.50
CA VAL A 77 11.42 7.05 16.60
C VAL A 77 10.83 7.16 15.21
N VAL A 78 10.00 6.19 14.85
CA VAL A 78 9.26 6.17 13.59
C VAL A 78 7.79 6.47 13.88
N ASN A 79 7.27 7.52 13.27
CA ASN A 79 5.86 7.88 13.33
C ASN A 79 5.23 7.66 11.95
N ASP A 80 4.21 6.83 11.90
CA ASP A 80 3.42 6.64 10.68
C ASP A 80 2.00 7.18 10.89
N ILE A 81 1.64 8.18 10.09
CA ILE A 81 0.39 8.90 10.21
C ILE A 81 -0.54 8.41 9.11
N ILE A 82 -1.65 7.80 9.51
CA ILE A 82 -2.67 7.28 8.62
C ILE A 82 -3.85 8.26 8.56
N SER A 83 -4.24 8.66 7.37
CA SER A 83 -5.46 9.44 7.15
C SER A 83 -6.32 8.82 6.07
N LEU A 84 -7.62 8.99 6.19
CA LEU A 84 -8.62 8.52 5.23
C LEU A 84 -9.26 9.74 4.55
N SER A 85 -9.59 9.59 3.27
CA SER A 85 -10.40 10.61 2.58
C SER A 85 -11.84 10.55 3.06
N ASP A 86 -12.52 11.70 2.96
CA ASP A 86 -13.97 11.85 3.07
C ASP A 86 -14.61 11.17 4.29
N GLU A 87 -14.63 11.87 5.41
CA GLU A 87 -15.47 11.57 6.60
C GLU A 87 -15.50 10.10 7.09
N VAL A 88 -14.56 9.26 6.62
CA VAL A 88 -14.48 7.88 7.06
C VAL A 88 -13.89 7.85 8.46
N ASP A 89 -14.62 7.24 9.39
CA ASP A 89 -14.18 7.11 10.77
C ASP A 89 -12.95 6.18 10.85
N ILE A 90 -11.89 6.64 11.49
CA ILE A 90 -10.69 5.86 11.71
C ILE A 90 -10.96 4.60 12.56
N SER A 91 -12.06 4.56 13.31
CA SER A 91 -12.50 3.39 14.07
C SER A 91 -12.83 2.19 13.19
N GLU A 92 -13.12 2.43 11.90
CA GLU A 92 -13.33 1.38 10.90
C GLU A 92 -12.03 0.70 10.43
N VAL A 93 -10.90 1.14 10.96
CA VAL A 93 -9.59 0.57 10.66
C VAL A 93 -9.05 -0.14 11.89
N THR A 94 -8.71 -1.41 11.73
CA THR A 94 -8.11 -2.21 12.80
C THR A 94 -6.61 -2.39 12.57
N TYR A 95 -5.82 -2.05 13.56
CA TYR A 95 -4.40 -2.38 13.60
C TYR A 95 -4.23 -3.85 13.96
N VAL A 96 -3.62 -4.60 13.05
CA VAL A 96 -3.36 -6.03 13.22
C VAL A 96 -1.85 -6.24 13.20
N ASP A 97 -1.22 -6.15 14.38
CA ASP A 97 0.18 -6.50 14.53
C ASP A 97 0.32 -7.88 15.17
N LYS A 98 0.52 -8.89 14.37
CA LYS A 98 0.80 -10.25 14.86
C LYS A 98 2.27 -10.66 14.74
N GLU A 99 3.07 -9.93 13.97
CA GLU A 99 4.40 -10.39 13.55
C GLU A 99 5.50 -9.33 13.64
N SER A 100 5.18 -8.09 14.06
CA SER A 100 6.20 -7.06 14.16
C SER A 100 7.18 -7.36 15.30
N MET A 101 8.46 -7.30 14.98
CA MET A 101 9.56 -7.38 15.94
C MET A 101 9.47 -6.28 17.02
N TYR A 102 8.71 -5.22 16.75
CA TYR A 102 8.52 -4.05 17.61
C TYR A 102 7.15 -3.96 18.26
N LYS A 103 6.43 -5.06 18.34
CA LYS A 103 5.11 -5.12 18.95
C LYS A 103 5.04 -4.47 20.36
N ASN A 104 6.08 -4.65 21.15
CA ASN A 104 6.17 -4.08 22.50
C ASN A 104 6.64 -2.62 22.51
N SER A 105 7.09 -2.09 21.39
CA SER A 105 7.57 -0.70 21.24
C SER A 105 6.52 0.19 20.58
N HIS A 106 5.40 -0.37 20.16
CA HIS A 106 4.30 0.37 19.60
C HIS A 106 3.60 1.20 20.67
N ILE A 107 3.61 2.51 20.47
CA ILE A 107 2.95 3.48 21.34
C ILE A 107 1.89 4.21 20.51
N GLY A 108 0.71 4.34 21.08
CA GLY A 108 -0.38 5.01 20.42
C GLY A 108 -1.20 4.08 19.52
N GLY A 109 -2.26 4.62 18.98
CA GLY A 109 -3.18 3.96 18.06
C GLY A 109 -3.37 4.81 16.82
N LEU A 110 -4.22 4.33 15.92
CA LEU A 110 -4.65 5.13 14.79
C LEU A 110 -5.21 6.48 15.27
N PRO A 111 -4.94 7.58 14.55
CA PRO A 111 -4.23 7.63 13.27
C PRO A 111 -2.71 7.67 13.34
N ASN A 112 -2.13 7.79 14.53
CA ASN A 112 -0.68 7.97 14.71
C ASN A 112 -0.06 6.71 15.29
N ILE A 113 0.62 5.94 14.45
CA ILE A 113 1.31 4.71 14.84
C ILE A 113 2.77 5.06 15.09
N GLN A 114 3.23 4.91 16.33
CA GLN A 114 4.60 5.24 16.72
C GLN A 114 5.36 3.98 17.12
N PHE A 115 6.58 3.84 16.60
CA PHE A 115 7.52 2.81 16.96
C PHE A 115 8.75 3.42 17.60
N ASN A 116 9.04 3.07 18.85
CA ASN A 116 10.27 3.43 19.54
C ASN A 116 11.34 2.37 19.20
N VAL A 117 12.12 2.64 18.20
CA VAL A 117 13.17 1.75 17.70
C VAL A 117 14.38 1.76 18.62
N GLY A 118 14.68 2.91 19.21
CA GLY A 118 15.85 3.11 20.07
C GLY A 118 17.11 3.28 19.26
N THR A 119 17.86 2.21 19.03
CA THR A 119 19.15 2.29 18.33
C THR A 119 19.14 1.54 17.01
N VAL A 120 19.57 2.20 15.94
CA VAL A 120 19.91 1.58 14.66
C VAL A 120 21.43 1.53 14.56
N ALA A 121 22.01 0.34 14.63
CA ALA A 121 23.46 0.16 14.64
C ALA A 121 24.10 0.70 13.35
N LYS A 122 25.38 1.06 13.44
CA LYS A 122 26.17 1.47 12.29
C LYS A 122 26.15 0.37 11.21
N GLU A 123 26.16 0.79 9.95
CA GLU A 123 26.26 -0.13 8.80
C GLU A 123 25.22 -1.25 8.84
N SER A 124 24.02 -0.98 9.38
CA SER A 124 22.96 -1.96 9.55
C SER A 124 21.65 -1.52 8.95
N GLN A 125 20.74 -2.46 8.85
CA GLN A 125 19.37 -2.21 8.43
C GLN A 125 18.38 -2.82 9.42
N LEU A 126 17.21 -2.21 9.50
CA LEU A 126 16.14 -2.60 10.39
C LEU A 126 14.82 -2.47 9.66
N LEU A 127 14.00 -3.51 9.72
CA LEU A 127 12.68 -3.56 9.10
C LEU A 127 11.59 -3.50 10.16
N ILE A 128 10.68 -2.57 10.00
CA ILE A 128 9.42 -2.49 10.73
C ILE A 128 8.32 -2.87 9.74
N HIS A 129 7.41 -3.75 10.15
CA HIS A 129 6.20 -4.01 9.38
C HIS A 129 4.98 -4.09 10.29
N TYR A 130 3.86 -3.66 9.79
CA TYR A 130 2.57 -3.71 10.46
C TYR A 130 1.44 -3.80 9.44
N THR A 131 0.30 -4.23 9.89
CA THR A 131 -0.86 -4.46 9.02
C THR A 131 -2.08 -3.69 9.50
N LEU A 132 -2.80 -3.10 8.55
CA LEU A 132 -4.12 -2.52 8.76
C LEU A 132 -5.17 -3.34 8.04
N GLN A 133 -6.29 -3.56 8.71
CA GLN A 133 -7.49 -4.18 8.17
C GLN A 133 -8.62 -3.15 8.16
N PHE A 134 -9.23 -2.95 7.01
CA PHE A 134 -10.37 -2.05 6.84
C PHE A 134 -11.68 -2.83 6.93
N SER A 135 -12.64 -2.28 7.67
CA SER A 135 -13.97 -2.88 7.77
C SER A 135 -14.72 -2.81 6.43
N LYS A 136 -15.82 -3.54 6.33
CA LYS A 136 -16.67 -3.50 5.13
C LYS A 136 -17.41 -2.18 4.99
N GLU A 137 -17.54 -1.43 6.07
CA GLU A 137 -18.23 -0.15 6.12
C GLU A 137 -17.41 0.98 5.46
N VAL A 138 -16.08 0.84 5.39
CA VAL A 138 -15.24 1.80 4.65
C VAL A 138 -15.62 1.76 3.17
N PRO A 139 -16.07 2.86 2.57
CA PRO A 139 -16.53 2.86 1.18
C PRO A 139 -15.43 2.49 0.18
N VAL A 140 -15.84 1.92 -0.95
CA VAL A 140 -14.98 1.80 -2.14
C VAL A 140 -14.67 3.21 -2.65
N LYS A 141 -13.47 3.39 -3.18
CA LYS A 141 -12.87 4.68 -3.58
C LYS A 141 -12.35 5.54 -2.43
N THR A 142 -12.47 5.10 -1.18
CA THR A 142 -11.75 5.75 -0.08
C THR A 142 -10.25 5.71 -0.34
N VAL A 143 -9.61 6.87 -0.20
CA VAL A 143 -8.14 7.00 -0.29
C VAL A 143 -7.54 6.94 1.10
N ILE A 144 -6.62 6.04 1.29
CA ILE A 144 -5.82 5.90 2.50
C ILE A 144 -4.46 6.52 2.23
N LYS A 145 -4.08 7.49 3.04
CA LYS A 145 -2.77 8.14 2.99
C LYS A 145 -1.94 7.70 4.17
N SER A 146 -0.69 7.38 3.91
CA SER A 146 0.25 6.96 4.95
C SER A 146 1.55 7.73 4.81
N LYS A 147 1.81 8.64 5.78
CA LYS A 147 2.98 9.50 5.84
C LYS A 147 3.89 9.06 6.97
N THR A 148 5.16 8.79 6.68
CA THR A 148 6.13 8.37 7.69
C THR A 148 7.14 9.48 7.98
N LEU A 149 7.37 9.71 9.27
CA LEU A 149 8.37 10.63 9.79
C LEU A 149 9.33 9.83 10.68
N VAL A 150 10.63 10.00 10.48
CA VAL A 150 11.66 9.34 11.29
C VAL A 150 12.52 10.39 11.97
N ASN A 151 12.50 10.40 13.30
CA ASN A 151 13.36 11.22 14.14
C ASN A 151 14.47 10.35 14.72
N TYR A 152 15.67 10.89 14.83
CA TYR A 152 16.83 10.20 15.41
C TYR A 152 17.89 11.20 15.86
N ASN A 153 18.77 10.78 16.77
CA ASN A 153 19.93 11.54 17.16
C ASN A 153 21.18 10.94 16.52
N GLU A 154 21.95 11.78 15.86
CA GLU A 154 23.32 11.42 15.47
C GLU A 154 24.22 11.64 16.70
N ASN A 155 25.01 10.62 17.06
CA ASN A 155 25.94 10.73 18.15
C ASN A 155 27.20 11.51 17.70
N THR A 156 26.97 12.73 17.21
CA THR A 156 28.02 13.68 16.86
C THR A 156 28.18 14.65 18.05
N ASN A 157 29.41 14.87 18.48
CA ASN A 157 29.75 15.87 19.51
C ASN A 157 29.41 17.33 19.09
N LYS A 158 28.38 17.52 18.29
CA LYS A 158 27.87 18.80 17.83
C LYS A 158 26.76 19.25 18.76
N VAL A 159 26.98 20.39 19.35
CA VAL A 159 26.02 21.16 20.14
C VAL A 159 24.83 21.49 19.24
N GLU A 160 23.63 21.12 19.71
CA GLU A 160 22.31 21.59 19.28
C GLU A 160 22.09 21.71 17.77
N ASP A 161 21.91 20.58 17.10
CA ASP A 161 21.22 20.56 15.81
C ASP A 161 19.79 20.05 16.04
N GLU A 162 18.81 20.89 15.75
CA GLU A 162 17.41 20.47 15.68
C GLU A 162 17.35 19.29 14.70
N SER A 163 17.01 18.12 15.21
CA SER A 163 16.89 16.91 14.38
C SER A 163 15.78 17.14 13.36
N ILE A 164 16.16 17.42 12.13
CA ILE A 164 15.19 17.53 11.03
C ILE A 164 14.70 16.12 10.76
N PRO A 165 13.40 15.86 10.92
CA PRO A 165 12.87 14.52 10.67
C PRO A 165 13.05 14.13 9.21
N ILE A 166 13.40 12.87 8.97
CA ILE A 166 13.34 12.32 7.62
C ILE A 166 11.88 12.09 7.27
N GLU A 167 11.39 12.83 6.28
CA GLU A 167 10.08 12.61 5.69
C GLU A 167 10.19 11.59 4.54
N VAL A 168 9.39 10.53 4.63
CA VAL A 168 9.25 9.55 3.54
C VAL A 168 8.09 9.97 2.64
N GLU A 169 8.25 9.74 1.35
CA GLU A 169 7.19 10.00 0.38
C GLU A 169 5.89 9.30 0.79
N GLU A 170 4.79 10.05 0.74
CA GLU A 170 3.47 9.57 1.15
C GLU A 170 2.99 8.45 0.22
N ILE A 171 2.49 7.36 0.80
CA ILE A 171 1.83 6.30 0.06
C ILE A 171 0.33 6.55 0.07
N ASN A 172 -0.27 6.61 -1.13
CA ASN A 172 -1.69 6.80 -1.35
C ASN A 172 -2.30 5.51 -1.90
N LEU A 173 -3.14 4.84 -1.13
CA LEU A 173 -3.84 3.65 -1.55
C LEU A 173 -5.33 3.92 -1.68
N THR A 174 -5.95 3.45 -2.74
CA THR A 174 -7.40 3.54 -2.93
C THR A 174 -8.02 2.17 -2.70
N ILE A 175 -9.06 2.08 -1.89
CA ILE A 175 -9.89 0.88 -1.83
C ILE A 175 -10.63 0.79 -3.16
N ASP A 176 -10.19 -0.10 -4.01
CA ASP A 176 -10.75 -0.29 -5.34
C ASP A 176 -10.81 -1.77 -5.68
N TYR A 177 -11.96 -2.33 -5.47
CA TYR A 177 -12.31 -3.62 -6.01
C TYR A 177 -13.62 -3.45 -6.76
N THR A 178 -13.60 -3.83 -8.00
CA THR A 178 -14.80 -3.96 -8.78
C THR A 178 -15.55 -5.16 -8.22
N SER A 179 -16.75 -4.92 -7.72
CA SER A 179 -17.65 -5.99 -7.31
C SER A 179 -17.80 -6.97 -8.48
N THR A 180 -17.84 -8.25 -8.15
CA THR A 180 -18.26 -9.29 -9.10
C THR A 180 -19.54 -8.82 -9.78
N LYS A 181 -19.54 -8.75 -11.10
CA LYS A 181 -20.72 -8.39 -11.88
C LYS A 181 -21.18 -9.61 -12.65
N ILE A 182 -22.31 -10.17 -12.26
CA ILE A 182 -22.92 -11.30 -12.96
C ILE A 182 -24.03 -10.76 -13.85
N GLU A 183 -23.94 -11.05 -15.13
CA GLU A 183 -25.06 -10.89 -16.06
C GLU A 183 -25.78 -12.23 -16.21
N ALA A 184 -27.10 -12.16 -16.22
CA ALA A 184 -27.96 -13.32 -16.34
C ALA A 184 -28.91 -13.14 -17.52
N THR A 185 -28.99 -14.16 -18.37
CA THR A 185 -29.93 -14.20 -19.47
C THR A 185 -30.75 -15.48 -19.39
N LYS A 186 -32.06 -15.35 -19.53
CA LYS A 186 -32.98 -16.50 -19.62
C LYS A 186 -33.64 -16.47 -20.98
N THR A 187 -33.59 -17.59 -21.68
CA THR A 187 -34.24 -17.76 -22.99
C THR A 187 -35.09 -19.00 -23.00
N ALA A 188 -36.18 -18.94 -23.76
CA ALA A 188 -37.10 -20.04 -24.01
C ALA A 188 -37.70 -19.89 -25.43
N PRO A 189 -38.27 -20.93 -26.02
CA PRO A 189 -39.07 -20.79 -27.23
C PRO A 189 -40.25 -19.82 -27.02
N ILE A 190 -40.55 -19.05 -28.05
CA ILE A 190 -41.66 -18.05 -27.97
C ILE A 190 -43.02 -18.73 -27.91
N ASN A 191 -43.17 -19.86 -28.61
CA ASN A 191 -44.38 -20.67 -28.67
C ASN A 191 -44.05 -22.14 -28.43
N VAL A 192 -44.86 -22.79 -27.63
CA VAL A 192 -44.78 -24.22 -27.33
C VAL A 192 -46.18 -24.79 -27.37
N LEU A 193 -46.36 -25.97 -27.96
CA LEU A 193 -47.65 -26.63 -27.96
C LEU A 193 -47.89 -27.31 -26.60
N TYR A 194 -49.16 -27.47 -26.26
CA TYR A 194 -49.51 -28.14 -25.01
C TYR A 194 -48.99 -29.58 -24.99
N GLY A 195 -48.26 -29.93 -23.96
CA GLY A 195 -47.65 -31.27 -23.78
C GLY A 195 -46.30 -31.45 -24.48
N GLU A 196 -45.77 -30.46 -25.17
CA GLU A 196 -44.42 -30.51 -25.72
C GLU A 196 -43.35 -30.19 -24.68
N ASN A 197 -42.22 -30.90 -24.82
CA ASN A 197 -41.03 -30.57 -24.05
C ASN A 197 -40.29 -29.43 -24.71
N PHE A 198 -39.75 -28.53 -23.89
CA PHE A 198 -38.88 -27.48 -24.38
C PHE A 198 -37.81 -27.17 -23.33
N ASP A 199 -36.78 -26.43 -23.73
CA ASP A 199 -35.66 -26.08 -22.89
C ASP A 199 -35.72 -24.60 -22.51
N PHE A 200 -35.52 -24.33 -21.23
CA PHE A 200 -35.07 -23.02 -20.75
C PHE A 200 -33.55 -23.02 -20.74
N ASN A 201 -32.97 -21.99 -21.32
CA ASN A 201 -31.55 -21.74 -21.18
C ASN A 201 -31.32 -20.57 -20.23
N LEU A 202 -30.56 -20.86 -19.18
CA LEU A 202 -30.11 -19.88 -18.22
C LEU A 202 -28.60 -19.68 -18.40
N ILE A 203 -28.20 -18.51 -18.82
CA ILE A 203 -26.80 -18.17 -19.04
C ILE A 203 -26.40 -17.18 -17.97
N PHE A 204 -25.35 -17.50 -17.23
CA PHE A 204 -24.77 -16.63 -16.22
C PHE A 204 -23.32 -16.38 -16.60
N GLU A 205 -22.97 -15.12 -16.75
CA GLU A 205 -21.63 -14.71 -17.10
C GLU A 205 -21.09 -13.75 -16.04
N ASN A 206 -19.91 -14.05 -15.52
CA ASN A 206 -19.20 -13.12 -14.68
C ASN A 206 -18.41 -12.16 -15.58
N ILE A 207 -18.96 -10.97 -15.80
CA ILE A 207 -18.33 -9.90 -16.57
C ILE A 207 -17.49 -8.96 -15.70
N GLY A 208 -17.43 -9.24 -14.40
CA GLY A 208 -16.55 -8.51 -13.47
C GLY A 208 -15.13 -9.11 -13.46
N PRO A 209 -14.13 -8.33 -13.07
CA PRO A 209 -12.73 -8.77 -13.05
C PRO A 209 -12.42 -9.74 -11.91
N ASN A 210 -13.32 -9.92 -10.94
CA ASN A 210 -13.10 -10.77 -9.79
C ASN A 210 -13.91 -12.08 -9.88
N VAL A 211 -13.36 -13.12 -9.27
CA VAL A 211 -14.03 -14.44 -9.22
C VAL A 211 -15.32 -14.33 -8.42
N ALA A 212 -16.43 -14.72 -9.01
CA ALA A 212 -17.69 -14.86 -8.31
C ALA A 212 -17.66 -16.11 -7.41
N ARG A 213 -17.89 -15.92 -6.12
CA ARG A 213 -17.93 -17.02 -5.14
C ARG A 213 -19.29 -17.05 -4.45
N GLY A 214 -19.73 -18.26 -4.11
CA GLY A 214 -21.00 -18.46 -3.41
C GLY A 214 -22.21 -18.03 -4.23
N VAL A 215 -22.14 -18.13 -5.55
CA VAL A 215 -23.25 -17.81 -6.45
C VAL A 215 -24.35 -18.84 -6.26
N SER A 216 -25.55 -18.34 -5.96
CA SER A 216 -26.77 -19.15 -5.86
C SER A 216 -27.74 -18.72 -6.94
N ILE A 217 -28.29 -19.67 -7.65
CA ILE A 217 -29.25 -19.44 -8.72
C ILE A 217 -30.58 -20.02 -8.26
N LEU A 218 -31.62 -19.19 -8.29
CA LEU A 218 -32.97 -19.59 -7.97
C LEU A 218 -33.87 -19.22 -9.13
N ASP A 219 -34.49 -20.23 -9.74
CA ASP A 219 -35.46 -20.05 -10.83
C ASP A 219 -36.85 -20.52 -10.40
N TYR A 220 -37.84 -19.65 -10.56
CA TYR A 220 -39.21 -19.96 -10.26
C TYR A 220 -39.94 -20.35 -11.55
N LEU A 221 -40.39 -21.60 -11.59
CA LEU A 221 -41.21 -22.07 -12.69
C LEU A 221 -42.69 -21.87 -12.36
N PRO A 222 -43.54 -21.62 -13.37
CA PRO A 222 -44.97 -21.55 -13.17
C PRO A 222 -45.52 -22.89 -12.66
N GLU A 223 -46.68 -22.83 -12.00
CA GLU A 223 -47.42 -24.02 -11.60
C GLU A 223 -47.74 -24.89 -12.85
N ASN A 224 -47.72 -26.17 -12.67
CA ASN A 224 -47.99 -27.18 -13.74
C ASN A 224 -46.85 -27.45 -14.74
N PHE A 225 -45.65 -26.93 -14.50
CA PHE A 225 -44.47 -27.37 -15.25
C PHE A 225 -43.79 -28.54 -14.53
N VAL A 226 -43.36 -29.52 -15.30
CA VAL A 226 -42.58 -30.65 -14.80
C VAL A 226 -41.16 -30.58 -15.36
N ILE A 227 -40.19 -30.58 -14.44
CA ILE A 227 -38.78 -30.59 -14.84
C ILE A 227 -38.39 -32.01 -15.19
N ASN A 228 -38.09 -32.27 -16.47
CA ASN A 228 -37.63 -33.57 -16.91
C ASN A 228 -36.13 -33.77 -16.65
N SER A 229 -35.31 -32.74 -16.83
CA SER A 229 -33.86 -32.80 -16.58
C SER A 229 -33.30 -31.43 -16.37
N VAL A 230 -32.18 -31.36 -15.63
CA VAL A 230 -31.35 -30.19 -15.51
C VAL A 230 -29.94 -30.56 -15.95
N LYS A 231 -29.39 -29.80 -16.89
CA LYS A 231 -28.02 -29.99 -17.36
C LYS A 231 -27.24 -28.73 -17.08
N VAL A 232 -26.17 -28.83 -16.32
CA VAL A 232 -25.21 -27.74 -16.12
C VAL A 232 -24.07 -27.91 -17.10
N VAL A 233 -23.86 -26.90 -17.93
CA VAL A 233 -22.72 -26.83 -18.85
C VAL A 233 -21.82 -25.74 -18.33
N ASN A 234 -20.67 -26.10 -17.80
CA ASN A 234 -19.66 -25.15 -17.43
C ASN A 234 -18.73 -24.94 -18.63
N SER A 235 -18.84 -23.81 -19.28
CA SER A 235 -17.89 -23.38 -20.30
C SER A 235 -16.65 -22.72 -19.66
N GLY A 236 -16.37 -23.05 -18.39
CA GLY A 236 -15.41 -22.41 -17.55
C GLY A 236 -14.07 -22.21 -18.23
N VAL A 237 -13.80 -20.95 -18.46
CA VAL A 237 -12.45 -20.47 -18.55
C VAL A 237 -11.91 -20.45 -17.13
N THR A 238 -10.83 -21.12 -16.93
CA THR A 238 -10.02 -21.16 -15.70
C THR A 238 -9.49 -19.79 -15.30
#